data_a07fee02aad0a67560b500105a246894
#
_entry.id   a07fee02aad0a67560b500105a246894
#
_cell.length_a   1.000
_cell.length_b   1.000
_cell.length_c   1.000
_cell.angle_alpha   90.00
_cell.angle_beta   90.00
_cell.angle_gamma   90.00
#
_symmetry.space_group_name_H-M   'P 1'
#
loop_
_entity.id
_entity.type
_entity.pdbx_description
1 polymer ?
#
loop_
_entity_poly.entity_id
_entity_poly.type
_entity_poly.pdbx_seq_one_letter_code
_entity_poly.pdbx_strand_id
1 'polypeptide(L)'
;MTLLELALYFGLLSLVAFGGMPAVMPEMQRLVVDVKGWTTPEEFIQLFALAQAAPGPNVLIVSLIGWRVAGLAGALVALAATCGSAAIVAWWVADLWERFKDAPWRAVMQRAIAPLVVGLIFSGGYVLATPAAPDWRLWLIAVASAGAMLATRINPLWFLACGGAAGALLLP
;
A
#
# COMPACT_ATOMS: atom_id res chain seq x y z
N MET A 1 -24.25 -4.80 -0.34
CA MET A 1 -22.91 -5.24 0.03
C MET A 1 -22.75 -5.12 1.51
N THR A 2 -22.27 -6.11 2.13
CA THR A 2 -22.30 -6.19 3.58
C THR A 2 -20.99 -5.64 4.15
N LEU A 3 -21.11 -4.83 5.20
CA LEU A 3 -19.95 -4.40 6.01
C LEU A 3 -19.09 -5.60 6.46
N LEU A 4 -19.70 -6.76 6.57
CA LEU A 4 -19.03 -8.03 6.86
C LEU A 4 -18.03 -8.42 5.77
N GLU A 5 -18.39 -8.25 4.48
CA GLU A 5 -17.45 -8.53 3.38
C GLU A 5 -16.23 -7.62 3.45
N LEU A 6 -16.44 -6.30 3.68
CA LEU A 6 -15.34 -5.36 3.89
C LEU A 6 -14.43 -5.81 5.04
N ALA A 7 -15.02 -6.16 6.18
CA ALA A 7 -14.28 -6.61 7.35
C ALA A 7 -13.46 -7.88 7.07
N LEU A 8 -14.06 -8.87 6.42
CA LEU A 8 -13.39 -10.12 6.10
C LEU A 8 -12.24 -9.92 5.11
N TYR A 9 -12.48 -9.20 4.00
CA TYR A 9 -11.45 -9.01 2.98
C TYR A 9 -10.27 -8.18 3.47
N PHE A 10 -10.53 -7.04 4.11
CA PHE A 10 -9.45 -6.20 4.63
C PHE A 10 -8.78 -6.81 5.86
N GLY A 11 -9.51 -7.54 6.68
CA GLY A 11 -8.93 -8.31 7.77
C GLY A 11 -7.98 -9.41 7.27
N LEU A 12 -8.40 -10.21 6.27
CA LEU A 12 -7.55 -11.24 5.67
C LEU A 12 -6.35 -10.64 4.94
N LEU A 13 -6.55 -9.54 4.18
CA LEU A 13 -5.47 -8.86 3.49
C LEU A 13 -4.40 -8.36 4.46
N SER A 14 -4.82 -7.87 5.63
CA SER A 14 -3.91 -7.43 6.69
C SER A 14 -3.04 -8.57 7.25
N LEU A 15 -3.56 -9.79 7.31
CA LEU A 15 -2.79 -10.95 7.81
C LEU A 15 -1.64 -11.35 6.88
N VAL A 16 -1.76 -11.07 5.58
CA VAL A 16 -0.71 -11.36 4.59
C VAL A 16 0.16 -10.15 4.27
N ALA A 17 -0.07 -9.01 4.92
CA ALA A 17 0.66 -7.76 4.70
C ALA A 17 2.08 -7.77 5.31
N PHE A 18 2.86 -8.79 5.02
CA PHE A 18 4.27 -8.84 5.43
C PHE A 18 5.07 -7.76 4.69
N GLY A 19 5.55 -6.77 5.43
CA GLY A 19 6.23 -5.59 4.88
C GLY A 19 5.36 -4.34 4.78
N GLY A 20 4.11 -4.42 5.29
CA GLY A 20 3.17 -3.30 5.36
C GLY A 20 2.27 -3.17 4.14
N MET A 21 1.44 -2.13 4.12
CA MET A 21 0.43 -1.92 3.10
C MET A 21 0.97 -1.85 1.66
N PRO A 22 2.14 -1.24 1.37
CA PRO A 22 2.68 -1.24 0.01
C PRO A 22 2.96 -2.64 -0.56
N ALA A 23 3.30 -3.60 0.28
CA ALA A 23 3.60 -4.96 -0.17
C ALA A 23 2.36 -5.74 -0.65
N VAL A 24 1.17 -5.39 -0.15
CA VAL A 24 -0.09 -6.02 -0.55
C VAL A 24 -0.88 -5.20 -1.57
N MET A 25 -0.30 -4.12 -2.08
CA MET A 25 -0.97 -3.23 -3.02
C MET A 25 -1.47 -3.94 -4.29
N PRO A 26 -0.68 -4.82 -4.94
CA PRO A 26 -1.14 -5.54 -6.12
C PRO A 26 -2.36 -6.42 -5.83
N GLU A 27 -2.36 -7.12 -4.70
CA GLU A 27 -3.47 -7.97 -4.31
C GLU A 27 -4.70 -7.15 -3.90
N MET A 28 -4.49 -6.01 -3.23
CA MET A 28 -5.56 -5.08 -2.91
C MET A 28 -6.22 -4.54 -4.18
N GLN A 29 -5.44 -4.11 -5.17
CA GLN A 29 -5.98 -3.63 -6.45
C GLN A 29 -6.76 -4.75 -7.15
N ARG A 30 -6.18 -5.93 -7.30
CA ARG A 30 -6.85 -7.07 -7.90
C ARG A 30 -8.19 -7.36 -7.22
N LEU A 31 -8.20 -7.37 -5.91
CA LEU A 31 -9.40 -7.68 -5.13
C LEU A 31 -10.47 -6.60 -5.28
N VAL A 32 -10.09 -5.34 -5.17
CA VAL A 32 -11.02 -4.20 -5.14
C VAL A 32 -11.52 -3.85 -6.54
N VAL A 33 -10.68 -3.98 -7.57
CA VAL A 33 -10.99 -3.63 -8.97
C VAL A 33 -11.52 -4.84 -9.72
N ASP A 34 -10.72 -5.93 -9.81
CA ASP A 34 -11.00 -7.03 -10.72
C ASP A 34 -12.04 -8.02 -10.15
N VAL A 35 -11.93 -8.33 -8.85
CA VAL A 35 -12.77 -9.35 -8.22
C VAL A 35 -14.09 -8.75 -7.73
N LYS A 36 -14.05 -7.61 -7.07
CA LYS A 36 -15.22 -6.99 -6.44
C LYS A 36 -15.84 -5.86 -7.26
N GLY A 37 -15.08 -5.24 -8.16
CA GLY A 37 -15.55 -4.10 -8.95
C GLY A 37 -16.01 -2.92 -8.07
N TRP A 38 -15.36 -2.72 -6.92
CA TRP A 38 -15.71 -1.63 -6.00
C TRP A 38 -15.22 -0.28 -6.49
N THR A 39 -14.14 -0.28 -7.25
CA THR A 39 -13.54 0.90 -7.88
C THR A 39 -13.04 0.55 -9.28
N THR A 40 -12.84 1.57 -10.12
CA THR A 40 -12.07 1.41 -11.37
C THR A 40 -10.56 1.46 -11.08
N PRO A 41 -9.70 1.02 -11.99
CA PRO A 41 -8.24 1.16 -11.85
C PRO A 41 -7.81 2.61 -11.60
N GLU A 42 -8.43 3.57 -12.31
CA GLU A 42 -8.16 5.00 -12.20
C GLU A 42 -8.58 5.55 -10.83
N GLU A 43 -9.80 5.20 -10.37
CA GLU A 43 -10.28 5.57 -9.04
C GLU A 43 -9.38 5.00 -7.94
N PHE A 44 -8.91 3.75 -8.08
CA PHE A 44 -8.01 3.14 -7.11
C PHE A 44 -6.71 3.93 -6.98
N ILE A 45 -6.12 4.37 -8.10
CA ILE A 45 -4.90 5.19 -8.11
C ILE A 45 -5.16 6.55 -7.45
N GLN A 46 -6.29 7.19 -7.72
CA GLN A 46 -6.67 8.45 -7.09
C GLN A 46 -6.81 8.31 -5.57
N LEU A 47 -7.47 7.25 -5.10
CA LEU A 47 -7.61 6.95 -3.67
C LEU A 47 -6.26 6.67 -3.02
N PHE A 48 -5.37 5.95 -3.73
CA PHE A 48 -4.01 5.73 -3.26
C PHE A 48 -3.20 7.03 -3.15
N ALA A 49 -3.25 7.86 -4.19
CA ALA A 49 -2.57 9.15 -4.19
C ALA A 49 -3.07 10.07 -3.07
N LEU A 50 -4.39 10.09 -2.84
CA LEU A 50 -4.99 10.85 -1.74
C LEU A 50 -4.55 10.33 -0.37
N ALA A 51 -4.48 9.00 -0.20
CA ALA A 51 -3.99 8.38 1.04
C ALA A 51 -2.52 8.72 1.30
N GLN A 52 -1.70 8.82 0.25
CA GLN A 52 -0.28 9.17 0.37
C GLN A 52 -0.05 10.68 0.62
N ALA A 53 -0.95 11.53 0.12
CA ALA A 53 -0.90 12.98 0.37
C ALA A 53 -1.34 13.33 1.81
N ALA A 54 -2.18 12.52 2.43
CA ALA A 54 -2.63 12.73 3.79
C ALA A 54 -1.52 12.38 4.79
N PRO A 55 -1.26 13.24 5.80
CA PRO A 55 -0.32 12.92 6.86
C PRO A 55 -0.88 11.77 7.71
N GLY A 56 -0.24 10.61 7.66
CA GLY A 56 -0.70 9.44 8.41
C GLY A 56 -0.11 8.11 7.91
N PRO A 57 -0.56 7.00 8.50
CA PRO A 57 -0.09 5.69 8.09
C PRO A 57 -0.68 5.28 6.73
N ASN A 58 0.09 4.56 5.91
CA ASN A 58 -0.32 4.09 4.58
C ASN A 58 -1.60 3.24 4.56
N VAL A 59 -2.06 2.79 5.71
CA VAL A 59 -3.33 2.05 5.86
C VAL A 59 -4.58 2.92 5.58
N LEU A 60 -4.43 4.24 5.49
CA LEU A 60 -5.54 5.15 5.19
C LEU A 60 -6.24 4.84 3.86
N ILE A 61 -5.56 4.25 2.88
CA ILE A 61 -6.20 3.82 1.63
C ILE A 61 -7.37 2.87 1.87
N VAL A 62 -7.25 1.98 2.86
CA VAL A 62 -8.31 1.02 3.23
C VAL A 62 -9.58 1.76 3.69
N SER A 63 -9.41 2.84 4.46
CA SER A 63 -10.53 3.68 4.89
C SER A 63 -11.20 4.39 3.73
N LEU A 64 -10.42 4.89 2.77
CA LEU A 64 -10.96 5.57 1.58
C LEU A 64 -11.74 4.61 0.69
N ILE A 65 -11.23 3.40 0.49
CA ILE A 65 -11.97 2.35 -0.24
C ILE A 65 -13.25 1.97 0.51
N GLY A 66 -13.16 1.76 1.82
CA GLY A 66 -14.32 1.49 2.67
C GLY A 66 -15.37 2.60 2.60
N TRP A 67 -14.94 3.87 2.60
CA TRP A 67 -15.81 5.03 2.43
C TRP A 67 -16.52 5.01 1.06
N ARG A 68 -15.78 4.72 0.01
CA ARG A 68 -16.33 4.64 -1.36
C ARG A 68 -17.42 3.57 -1.47
N VAL A 69 -17.28 2.47 -0.76
CA VAL A 69 -18.19 1.31 -0.81
C VAL A 69 -19.44 1.49 0.07
N ALA A 70 -19.27 1.95 1.30
CA ALA A 70 -20.33 1.98 2.31
C ALA A 70 -20.27 3.22 3.22
N GLY A 71 -19.76 4.34 2.73
CA GLY A 71 -19.67 5.59 3.47
C GLY A 71 -18.84 5.49 4.76
N LEU A 72 -19.17 6.31 5.74
CA LEU A 72 -18.44 6.37 7.02
C LEU A 72 -18.39 5.03 7.73
N ALA A 73 -19.47 4.27 7.72
CA ALA A 73 -19.51 2.94 8.33
C ALA A 73 -18.51 1.98 7.64
N GLY A 74 -18.45 2.01 6.30
CA GLY A 74 -17.47 1.23 5.53
C GLY A 74 -16.04 1.61 5.84
N ALA A 75 -15.73 2.91 5.94
CA ALA A 75 -14.41 3.41 6.30
C ALA A 75 -13.95 2.91 7.67
N LEU A 76 -14.82 3.03 8.68
CA LEU A 76 -14.50 2.60 10.04
C LEU A 76 -14.36 1.08 10.16
N VAL A 77 -15.24 0.32 9.52
CA VAL A 77 -15.18 -1.15 9.54
C VAL A 77 -13.93 -1.66 8.83
N ALA A 78 -13.60 -1.13 7.65
CA ALA A 78 -12.40 -1.53 6.92
C ALA A 78 -11.13 -1.21 7.69
N LEU A 79 -11.04 -0.02 8.30
CA LEU A 79 -9.90 0.38 9.13
C LEU A 79 -9.80 -0.49 10.39
N ALA A 80 -10.90 -0.68 11.10
CA ALA A 80 -10.93 -1.49 12.32
C ALA A 80 -10.57 -2.95 12.05
N ALA A 81 -11.05 -3.53 10.95
CA ALA A 81 -10.73 -4.89 10.55
C ALA A 81 -9.24 -5.03 10.18
N THR A 82 -8.68 -4.07 9.43
CA THR A 82 -7.27 -4.09 9.03
C THR A 82 -6.34 -3.91 10.22
N CYS A 83 -6.57 -2.87 11.03
CA CYS A 83 -5.73 -2.59 12.19
C CYS A 83 -5.93 -3.61 13.31
N GLY A 84 -7.15 -4.08 13.52
CA GLY A 84 -7.48 -5.05 14.56
C GLY A 84 -6.83 -6.41 14.30
N SER A 85 -6.94 -6.94 13.09
CA SER A 85 -6.30 -8.20 12.72
C SER A 85 -4.77 -8.10 12.82
N ALA A 86 -4.17 -7.01 12.30
CA ALA A 86 -2.75 -6.75 12.42
C ALA A 86 -2.30 -6.63 13.88
N ALA A 87 -3.05 -5.94 14.73
CA ALA A 87 -2.73 -5.76 16.14
C ALA A 87 -2.77 -7.09 16.90
N ILE A 88 -3.78 -7.93 16.65
CA ILE A 88 -3.88 -9.26 17.26
C ILE A 88 -2.67 -10.12 16.89
N VAL A 89 -2.33 -10.18 15.58
CA VAL A 89 -1.16 -10.95 15.12
C VAL A 89 0.14 -10.37 15.69
N ALA A 90 0.30 -9.05 15.65
CA ALA A 90 1.48 -8.40 16.19
C ALA A 90 1.68 -8.70 17.69
N TRP A 91 0.61 -8.71 18.45
CA TRP A 91 0.67 -9.05 19.88
C TRP A 91 1.13 -10.50 20.11
N TRP A 92 0.54 -11.46 19.39
CA TRP A 92 0.94 -12.86 19.47
C TRP A 92 2.38 -13.09 19.00
N VAL A 93 2.74 -12.46 17.88
CA VAL A 93 4.10 -12.57 17.32
C VAL A 93 5.12 -11.92 18.23
N ALA A 94 4.80 -10.78 18.88
CA ALA A 94 5.71 -10.12 19.81
C ALA A 94 6.07 -11.01 21.01
N ASP A 95 5.09 -11.67 21.61
CA ASP A 95 5.32 -12.61 22.73
C ASP A 95 6.19 -13.80 22.29
N LEU A 96 5.86 -14.39 21.13
CA LEU A 96 6.64 -15.48 20.56
C LEU A 96 8.06 -15.05 20.19
N TRP A 97 8.20 -13.84 19.65
CA TRP A 97 9.47 -13.28 19.23
C TRP A 97 10.40 -12.99 20.42
N GLU A 98 9.84 -12.58 21.53
CA GLU A 98 10.59 -12.37 22.77
C GLU A 98 11.07 -13.69 23.37
N ARG A 99 10.23 -14.73 23.35
CA ARG A 99 10.61 -16.09 23.81
C ARG A 99 11.76 -16.70 23.02
N PHE A 100 11.87 -16.39 21.74
CA PHE A 100 12.90 -16.91 20.84
C PHE A 100 13.96 -15.88 20.44
N LYS A 101 14.20 -14.86 21.27
CA LYS A 101 15.13 -13.77 20.95
C LYS A 101 16.56 -14.22 20.61
N ASP A 102 17.04 -15.28 21.22
CA ASP A 102 18.41 -15.81 21.07
C ASP A 102 18.49 -16.93 20.03
N ALA A 103 17.41 -17.28 19.37
CA ALA A 103 17.39 -18.37 18.40
C ALA A 103 18.04 -17.98 17.07
N PRO A 104 18.98 -18.77 16.52
CA PRO A 104 19.72 -18.43 15.30
C PRO A 104 18.84 -18.38 14.06
N TRP A 105 17.75 -19.13 14.01
CA TRP A 105 16.80 -19.14 12.89
C TRP A 105 16.10 -17.78 12.68
N ARG A 106 15.98 -16.96 13.72
CA ARG A 106 15.38 -15.63 13.67
C ARG A 106 16.12 -14.71 12.68
N ALA A 107 17.46 -14.69 12.75
CA ALA A 107 18.28 -13.91 11.83
C ALA A 107 18.16 -14.41 10.39
N VAL A 108 18.06 -15.72 10.19
CA VAL A 108 17.86 -16.32 8.88
C VAL A 108 16.50 -15.91 8.30
N MET A 109 15.44 -15.99 9.10
CA MET A 109 14.09 -15.63 8.69
C MET A 109 13.98 -14.14 8.32
N GLN A 110 14.57 -13.25 9.12
CA GLN A 110 14.61 -11.82 8.80
C GLN A 110 15.33 -11.53 7.49
N ARG A 111 16.47 -12.19 7.25
CA ARG A 111 17.24 -12.03 5.99
C ARG A 111 16.50 -12.61 4.78
N ALA A 112 15.74 -13.67 4.96
CA ALA A 112 14.96 -14.29 3.89
C ALA A 112 13.71 -13.44 3.50
N ILE A 113 13.06 -12.79 4.47
CA ILE A 113 11.87 -11.98 4.23
C ILE A 113 12.23 -10.63 3.57
N ALA A 114 13.37 -10.05 3.87
CA ALA A 114 13.75 -8.73 3.38
C ALA A 114 13.69 -8.59 1.84
N PRO A 115 14.29 -9.48 1.03
CA PRO A 115 14.20 -9.37 -0.44
C PRO A 115 12.79 -9.61 -0.97
N LEU A 116 11.99 -10.44 -0.30
CA LEU A 116 10.58 -10.65 -0.66
C LEU A 116 9.78 -9.34 -0.54
N VAL A 117 9.94 -8.64 0.59
CA VAL A 117 9.27 -7.35 0.82
C VAL A 117 9.68 -6.31 -0.23
N VAL A 118 10.97 -6.23 -0.55
CA VAL A 118 11.47 -5.33 -1.60
C VAL A 118 10.83 -5.67 -2.95
N GLY A 119 10.77 -6.94 -3.33
CA GLY A 119 10.10 -7.38 -4.56
C GLY A 119 8.62 -7.02 -4.62
N LEU A 120 7.89 -7.17 -3.50
CA LEU A 120 6.49 -6.79 -3.41
C LEU A 120 6.27 -5.28 -3.53
N ILE A 121 7.15 -4.46 -2.95
CA ILE A 121 7.09 -3.00 -3.10
C ILE A 121 7.32 -2.59 -4.56
N PHE A 122 8.29 -3.19 -5.25
CA PHE A 122 8.50 -2.95 -6.68
C PHE A 122 7.30 -3.39 -7.52
N SER A 123 6.73 -4.55 -7.23
CA SER A 123 5.50 -5.03 -7.90
C SER A 123 4.35 -4.06 -7.69
N GLY A 124 4.16 -3.55 -6.46
CA GLY A 124 3.13 -2.54 -6.16
C GLY A 124 3.33 -1.25 -6.97
N GLY A 125 4.57 -0.77 -7.05
CA GLY A 125 4.92 0.40 -7.86
C GLY A 125 4.63 0.17 -9.36
N TYR A 126 4.94 -0.99 -9.88
CA TYR A 126 4.64 -1.37 -11.26
C TYR A 126 3.14 -1.38 -11.54
N VAL A 127 2.37 -2.03 -10.67
CA VAL A 127 0.90 -2.13 -10.79
C VAL A 127 0.24 -0.74 -10.76
N LEU A 128 0.71 0.16 -9.91
CA LEU A 128 0.21 1.54 -9.84
C LEU A 128 0.60 2.37 -11.08
N ALA A 129 1.74 2.10 -11.68
CA ALA A 129 2.19 2.81 -12.88
C ALA A 129 1.49 2.32 -14.17
N THR A 130 1.05 1.06 -14.23
CA THR A 130 0.54 0.43 -15.47
C THR A 130 -0.72 1.09 -16.04
N PRO A 131 -1.77 1.45 -15.28
CA PRO A 131 -2.95 2.11 -15.82
C PRO A 131 -2.69 3.53 -16.34
N ALA A 132 -1.68 4.19 -15.78
CA ALA A 132 -1.25 5.53 -16.22
C ALA A 132 -0.29 5.47 -17.44
N ALA A 133 0.08 4.30 -17.90
CA ALA A 133 1.23 4.02 -18.73
C ALA A 133 1.09 4.02 -20.28
N PRO A 134 0.06 4.57 -20.93
CA PRO A 134 0.21 4.85 -22.35
C PRO A 134 1.27 5.93 -22.62
N ASP A 135 1.66 6.72 -21.61
CA ASP A 135 2.59 7.83 -21.82
C ASP A 135 3.98 7.51 -21.23
N TRP A 136 4.98 7.34 -22.08
CA TRP A 136 6.39 7.15 -21.73
C TRP A 136 6.95 8.26 -20.82
N ARG A 137 6.32 9.45 -20.86
CA ARG A 137 6.70 10.61 -20.03
C ARG A 137 6.53 10.31 -18.53
N LEU A 138 5.49 9.57 -18.16
CA LEU A 138 5.26 9.15 -16.78
C LEU A 138 6.36 8.21 -16.27
N TRP A 139 6.79 7.28 -17.11
CA TRP A 139 7.92 6.40 -16.78
C TRP A 139 9.22 7.18 -16.64
N LEU A 140 9.44 8.19 -17.47
CA LEU A 140 10.61 9.06 -17.38
C LEU A 140 10.61 9.85 -16.07
N ILE A 141 9.48 10.43 -15.68
CA ILE A 141 9.31 11.13 -14.39
C ILE A 141 9.57 10.17 -13.22
N ALA A 142 8.99 8.98 -13.27
CA ALA A 142 9.14 7.97 -12.20
C ALA A 142 10.61 7.54 -12.05
N VAL A 143 11.28 7.19 -13.15
CA VAL A 143 12.69 6.77 -13.13
C VAL A 143 13.61 7.92 -12.71
N ALA A 144 13.40 9.13 -13.21
CA ALA A 144 14.17 10.30 -12.85
C ALA A 144 14.01 10.63 -11.35
N SER A 145 12.78 10.59 -10.84
CA SER A 145 12.49 10.81 -9.41
C SER A 145 13.15 9.74 -8.53
N ALA A 146 13.05 8.46 -8.92
CA ALA A 146 13.68 7.36 -8.20
C ALA A 146 15.23 7.50 -8.20
N GLY A 147 15.83 7.80 -9.35
CA GLY A 147 17.27 8.02 -9.47
C GLY A 147 17.76 9.22 -8.64
N ALA A 148 17.05 10.33 -8.69
CA ALA A 148 17.37 11.51 -7.90
C ALA A 148 17.20 11.24 -6.40
N MET A 149 16.21 10.48 -5.99
CA MET A 149 15.97 10.09 -4.59
C MET A 149 17.08 9.18 -4.05
N LEU A 150 17.63 8.29 -4.89
CA LEU A 150 18.78 7.45 -4.52
C LEU A 150 20.10 8.23 -4.48
N ALA A 151 20.25 9.26 -5.33
CA ALA A 151 21.47 10.07 -5.41
C ALA A 151 21.52 11.21 -4.38
N THR A 152 20.40 11.60 -3.79
CA THR A 152 20.29 12.76 -2.90
C THR A 152 19.63 12.41 -1.57
N ARG A 153 19.91 13.18 -0.53
CA ARG A 153 19.26 13.06 0.78
C ARG A 153 18.13 14.09 0.97
N ILE A 154 17.54 14.56 -0.13
CA ILE A 154 16.48 15.54 -0.11
C ILE A 154 15.19 14.88 0.40
N ASN A 155 14.37 15.63 1.13
CA ASN A 155 13.10 15.11 1.66
C ASN A 155 12.20 14.64 0.51
N PRO A 156 11.66 13.41 0.57
CA PRO A 156 10.76 12.85 -0.44
C PRO A 156 9.56 13.72 -0.83
N LEU A 157 9.10 14.58 0.07
CA LEU A 157 8.00 15.52 -0.19
C LEU A 157 8.28 16.49 -1.35
N TRP A 158 9.54 16.90 -1.55
CA TRP A 158 9.92 17.75 -2.67
C TRP A 158 9.80 17.01 -4.01
N PHE A 159 10.15 15.72 -4.04
CA PHE A 159 9.98 14.89 -5.24
C PHE A 159 8.50 14.68 -5.58
N LEU A 160 7.64 14.51 -4.56
CA LEU A 160 6.20 14.43 -4.75
C LEU A 160 5.63 15.74 -5.30
N ALA A 161 6.02 16.88 -4.73
CA ALA A 161 5.56 18.20 -5.18
C ALA A 161 6.02 18.50 -6.63
N CYS A 162 7.30 18.27 -6.93
CA CYS A 162 7.84 18.49 -8.27
C CYS A 162 7.27 17.52 -9.30
N GLY A 163 7.13 16.22 -8.93
CA GLY A 163 6.55 15.20 -9.80
C GLY A 163 5.07 15.47 -10.08
N GLY A 164 4.32 15.89 -9.07
CA GLY A 164 2.92 16.28 -9.21
C GLY A 164 2.75 17.53 -10.10
N ALA A 165 3.58 18.54 -9.89
CA ALA A 165 3.57 19.74 -10.75
C ALA A 165 3.98 19.42 -12.20
N ALA A 166 5.00 18.60 -12.40
CA ALA A 166 5.42 18.16 -13.73
C ALA A 166 4.32 17.33 -14.42
N GLY A 167 3.65 16.43 -13.67
CA GLY A 167 2.51 15.68 -14.16
C GLY A 167 1.35 16.57 -14.59
N ALA A 168 0.98 17.55 -13.77
CA ALA A 168 -0.10 18.49 -14.08
C ALA A 168 0.20 19.41 -15.29
N LEU A 169 1.47 19.68 -15.57
CA LEU A 169 1.90 20.53 -16.70
C LEU A 169 2.14 19.76 -17.99
N LEU A 170 2.53 18.50 -17.92
CA LEU A 170 2.95 17.68 -19.05
C LEU A 170 1.89 16.70 -19.54
N LEU A 171 0.88 16.44 -18.71
CA LEU A 171 -0.22 15.55 -19.01
C LEU A 171 -1.51 16.39 -19.12
N PRO A 172 -2.21 16.31 -20.26
CA PRO A 172 -3.46 17.01 -20.48
C PRO A 172 -4.59 16.51 -19.60
#